data_edcf2cb0aa5e6c8fa1b5592b2ee4f13b
#
_entry.id   edcf2cb0aa5e6c8fa1b5592b2ee4f13b
#
_cell.length_a   1.000
_cell.length_b   1.000
_cell.length_c   1.000
_cell.angle_alpha   90.00
_cell.angle_beta   90.00
_cell.angle_gamma   90.00
#
_symmetry.space_group_name_H-M   'P 1'
#
loop_
_entity.id
_entity.type
_entity.pdbx_description
1 polymer ?
#
loop_
_entity_poly.entity_id
_entity_poly.type
_entity_poly.pdbx_seq_one_letter_code
_entity_poly.pdbx_strand_id
1 'polypeptide(L)'
;MTRAEWIESTLRQAFQPQHLVVHDESALHAGHAGAASGGGHFRVAIVSTAFAGLDRVSRHRAVYAALGDAMRREIHALALETLTPDEWQRRPS
;
A
#
# COMPACT_ATOMS: atom_id res chain seq x y z
N MET A 1 0.05 9.04 -15.72
CA MET A 1 -0.16 8.05 -14.64
C MET A 1 -0.20 8.77 -13.31
N THR A 2 -1.24 8.53 -12.50
CA THR A 2 -1.33 9.09 -11.15
C THR A 2 -0.41 8.32 -10.20
N ARG A 3 -0.17 8.90 -9.00
CA ARG A 3 0.58 8.18 -7.95
C ARG A 3 -0.12 6.88 -7.56
N ALA A 4 -1.45 6.92 -7.42
CA ALA A 4 -2.21 5.72 -7.06
C ALA A 4 -2.05 4.63 -8.13
N GLU A 5 -2.12 5.00 -9.39
CA GLU A 5 -1.91 4.06 -10.48
C GLU A 5 -0.50 3.50 -10.51
N TRP A 6 0.50 4.33 -10.20
CA TRP A 6 1.88 3.88 -10.13
C TRP A 6 2.08 2.89 -8.98
N ILE A 7 1.50 3.18 -7.80
CA ILE A 7 1.56 2.29 -6.65
C ILE A 7 0.91 0.94 -7.02
N GLU A 8 -0.27 0.99 -7.62
CA GLU A 8 -0.97 -0.22 -8.03
C GLU A 8 -0.14 -1.07 -8.99
N SER A 9 0.39 -0.45 -10.04
CA SER A 9 1.20 -1.15 -11.03
C SER A 9 2.45 -1.77 -10.40
N THR A 10 3.12 -1.00 -9.55
CA THR A 10 4.35 -1.46 -8.89
C THR A 10 4.08 -2.67 -7.99
N LEU A 11 3.00 -2.61 -7.21
CA LEU A 11 2.66 -3.70 -6.31
C LEU A 11 2.15 -4.93 -7.05
N ARG A 12 1.44 -4.75 -8.17
CA ARG A 12 1.04 -5.88 -8.99
C ARG A 12 2.24 -6.63 -9.54
N GLN A 13 3.25 -5.92 -9.99
CA GLN A 13 4.47 -6.55 -10.52
C GLN A 13 5.27 -7.24 -9.42
N ALA A 14 5.34 -6.64 -8.25
CA ALA A 14 6.17 -7.16 -7.16
C ALA A 14 5.56 -8.38 -6.47
N PHE A 15 4.25 -8.41 -6.31
CA PHE A 15 3.58 -9.41 -5.46
C PHE A 15 2.56 -10.27 -6.17
N GLN A 16 2.17 -9.93 -7.40
CA GLN A 16 1.16 -10.67 -8.17
C GLN A 16 -0.08 -10.97 -7.34
N PRO A 17 -0.70 -9.93 -6.76
CA PRO A 17 -1.76 -10.12 -5.77
C PRO A 17 -3.03 -10.69 -6.38
N GLN A 18 -3.77 -11.46 -5.58
CA GLN A 18 -5.12 -11.89 -5.92
C GLN A 18 -6.12 -10.74 -5.79
N HIS A 19 -5.83 -9.81 -4.89
CA HIS A 19 -6.67 -8.65 -4.64
C HIS A 19 -5.77 -7.48 -4.29
N LEU A 20 -6.07 -6.33 -4.85
CA LEU A 20 -5.30 -5.11 -4.58
C LEU A 20 -6.22 -3.91 -4.74
N VAL A 21 -6.30 -3.10 -3.70
CA VAL A 21 -7.03 -1.84 -3.72
C VAL A 21 -6.11 -0.75 -3.24
N VAL A 22 -6.02 0.33 -4.01
CA VAL A 22 -5.25 1.52 -3.63
C VAL A 22 -6.21 2.69 -3.59
N HIS A 23 -6.36 3.31 -2.42
CA HIS A 23 -7.15 4.51 -2.24
C HIS A 23 -6.22 5.71 -2.04
N ASP A 24 -6.44 6.74 -2.85
CA ASP A 24 -5.77 8.02 -2.65
C ASP A 24 -6.63 8.83 -1.70
N GLU A 25 -6.13 9.02 -0.49
CA GLU A 25 -6.83 9.77 0.57
C GLU A 25 -6.25 11.18 0.74
N SER A 26 -5.47 11.64 -0.21
CA SER A 26 -4.81 12.94 -0.10
C SER A 26 -5.82 14.09 0.10
N ALA A 27 -6.98 13.99 -0.52
CA ALA A 27 -8.02 15.01 -0.39
C ALA A 27 -8.58 15.10 1.03
N LEU A 28 -8.58 14.01 1.79
CA LEU A 28 -9.05 13.99 3.18
C LEU A 28 -8.13 14.78 4.11
N HIS A 29 -6.90 15.03 3.68
CA HIS A 29 -5.88 15.71 4.46
C HIS A 29 -5.56 17.11 3.91
N ALA A 30 -6.33 17.57 2.95
CA ALA A 30 -6.13 18.90 2.35
C ALA A 30 -6.26 19.98 3.43
N GLY A 31 -5.30 20.88 3.46
CA GLY A 31 -5.25 21.94 4.47
C GLY A 31 -4.45 21.59 5.72
N HIS A 32 -4.05 20.34 5.89
CA HIS A 32 -3.19 19.94 6.99
C HIS A 32 -1.72 20.16 6.62
N ALA A 33 -0.88 20.32 7.63
CA ALA A 33 0.54 20.59 7.41
C ALA A 33 1.22 19.52 6.56
N GLY A 34 0.86 18.25 6.74
CA GLY A 34 1.40 17.15 5.94
C GLY A 34 1.05 17.27 4.47
N ALA A 35 -0.14 17.75 4.15
CA ALA A 35 -0.55 17.94 2.76
C ALA A 35 0.23 19.07 2.09
N ALA A 36 0.63 20.07 2.86
CA ALA A 36 1.39 21.20 2.34
C ALA A 36 2.77 20.79 1.83
N SER A 37 3.30 19.66 2.28
CA SER A 37 4.61 19.18 1.83
C SER A 37 4.58 18.56 0.43
N GLY A 38 3.39 18.40 -0.17
CA GLY A 38 3.23 17.80 -1.49
C GLY A 38 3.19 16.28 -1.50
N GLY A 39 3.35 15.61 -0.35
CA GLY A 39 3.26 14.16 -0.26
C GLY A 39 1.83 13.68 -0.27
N GLY A 40 1.58 12.49 -0.83
CA GLY A 40 0.27 11.88 -0.86
C GLY A 40 0.00 11.00 0.34
N HIS A 41 -1.29 10.80 0.63
CA HIS A 41 -1.78 9.90 1.67
C HIS A 41 -2.55 8.78 0.99
N PHE A 42 -2.12 7.55 1.23
CA PHE A 42 -2.70 6.39 0.53
C PHE A 42 -3.06 5.29 1.51
N ARG A 43 -4.08 4.53 1.15
CA ARG A 43 -4.46 3.31 1.86
C ARG A 43 -4.42 2.15 0.87
N VAL A 44 -3.71 1.08 1.22
CA VAL A 44 -3.54 -0.08 0.35
C VAL A 44 -4.00 -1.33 1.08
N ALA A 45 -4.85 -2.11 0.43
CA ALA A 45 -5.18 -3.46 0.85
C ALA A 45 -4.65 -4.41 -0.22
N ILE A 46 -3.80 -5.35 0.18
CA ILE A 46 -3.14 -6.27 -0.75
C ILE A 46 -3.18 -7.69 -0.22
N VAL A 47 -3.60 -8.61 -1.08
CA VAL A 47 -3.70 -10.05 -0.77
C VAL A 47 -2.77 -10.80 -1.70
N SER A 48 -1.77 -11.47 -1.15
CA SER A 48 -0.77 -12.17 -1.95
C SER A 48 -0.20 -13.39 -1.23
N THR A 49 0.06 -14.44 -1.99
CA THR A 49 0.76 -15.63 -1.47
C THR A 49 2.19 -15.28 -1.04
N ALA A 50 2.75 -14.20 -1.56
CA ALA A 50 4.10 -13.76 -1.19
C ALA A 50 4.23 -13.43 0.30
N PHE A 51 3.11 -13.17 0.99
CA PHE A 51 3.12 -12.87 2.41
C PHE A 51 3.07 -14.10 3.31
N ALA A 52 2.92 -15.29 2.74
CA ALA A 52 2.85 -16.53 3.52
C ALA A 52 4.15 -16.72 4.30
N GLY A 53 4.02 -17.06 5.58
CA GLY A 53 5.17 -17.26 6.45
C GLY A 53 5.81 -16.00 6.99
N LEU A 54 5.35 -14.82 6.57
CA LEU A 54 5.86 -13.55 7.06
C LEU A 54 4.95 -12.96 8.12
N ASP A 55 5.54 -12.38 9.15
CA ASP A 55 4.79 -11.61 10.12
C ASP A 55 4.38 -10.25 9.54
N ARG A 56 3.56 -9.53 10.26
CA ARG A 56 3.02 -8.26 9.80
C ARG A 56 4.10 -7.23 9.46
N VAL A 57 5.09 -7.12 10.31
CA VAL A 57 6.18 -6.14 10.10
C VAL A 57 6.96 -6.49 8.84
N SER A 58 7.28 -7.76 8.63
CA SER A 58 8.03 -8.21 7.46
C SER A 58 7.24 -7.96 6.17
N ARG A 59 5.92 -8.19 6.20
CA ARG A 59 5.05 -7.89 5.06
C ARG A 59 5.07 -6.42 4.71
N HIS A 60 4.94 -5.55 5.71
CA HIS A 60 4.97 -4.10 5.50
C HIS A 60 6.32 -3.65 4.95
N ARG A 61 7.41 -4.19 5.48
CA ARG A 61 8.75 -3.89 4.97
C ARG A 61 8.91 -4.30 3.51
N ALA A 62 8.35 -5.44 3.13
CA ALA A 62 8.39 -5.89 1.75
C ALA A 62 7.68 -4.91 0.81
N VAL A 63 6.53 -4.39 1.23
CA VAL A 63 5.81 -3.39 0.45
C VAL A 63 6.61 -2.10 0.36
N TYR A 64 7.16 -1.62 1.46
CA TYR A 64 8.00 -0.41 1.44
C TYR A 64 9.20 -0.57 0.52
N ALA A 65 9.84 -1.73 0.56
CA ALA A 65 10.99 -2.00 -0.31
C ALA A 65 10.60 -1.98 -1.79
N ALA A 66 9.42 -2.51 -2.11
CA ALA A 66 8.93 -2.50 -3.49
C ALA A 66 8.65 -1.08 -4.00
N LEU A 67 8.18 -0.20 -3.12
CA LEU A 67 7.89 1.19 -3.48
C LEU A 67 9.15 2.06 -3.50
N GLY A 68 10.21 1.64 -2.79
CA GLY A 68 11.51 2.28 -2.87
C GLY A 68 11.50 3.76 -2.50
N ASP A 69 12.18 4.57 -3.30
CA ASP A 69 12.36 6.00 -3.03
C ASP A 69 11.06 6.80 -3.01
N ALA A 70 10.00 6.28 -3.62
CA ALA A 70 8.69 6.94 -3.59
C ALA A 70 8.20 7.18 -2.16
N MET A 71 8.57 6.27 -1.23
CA MET A 71 8.22 6.43 0.18
C MET A 71 8.82 7.67 0.82
N ARG A 72 9.89 8.21 0.26
CA ARG A 72 10.54 9.42 0.78
C ARG A 72 10.00 10.68 0.15
N ARG A 73 9.62 10.61 -1.14
CA ARG A 73 9.37 11.80 -1.95
C ARG A 73 7.91 12.04 -2.24
N GLU A 74 7.18 10.99 -2.53
CA GLU A 74 5.85 11.09 -3.11
C GLU A 74 4.75 10.56 -2.22
N ILE A 75 5.11 9.72 -1.24
CA ILE A 75 4.16 9.11 -0.33
C ILE A 75 4.45 9.64 1.07
N HIS A 76 3.58 10.52 1.56
CA HIS A 76 3.72 11.09 2.89
C HIS A 76 3.27 10.11 3.97
N ALA A 77 2.16 9.43 3.73
CA ALA A 77 1.61 8.44 4.65
C ALA A 77 1.02 7.28 3.86
N LEU A 78 1.23 6.08 4.38
CA LEU A 78 0.76 4.86 3.74
C LEU A 78 0.21 3.92 4.80
N ALA A 79 -1.12 3.69 4.75
CA ALA A 79 -1.78 2.70 5.59
C ALA A 79 -1.86 1.39 4.81
N LEU A 80 -1.41 0.31 5.42
CA LEU A 80 -1.34 -1.00 4.77
C LEU A 80 -2.19 -2.04 5.47
N GLU A 81 -2.88 -2.84 4.67
CA GLU A 81 -3.45 -4.10 5.10
C GLU A 81 -2.86 -5.18 4.19
N THR A 82 -2.09 -6.11 4.77
CA THR A 82 -1.39 -7.15 4.03
C THR A 82 -1.88 -8.52 4.48
N LEU A 83 -2.47 -9.27 3.56
CA LEU A 83 -3.09 -10.55 3.87
C LEU A 83 -2.61 -11.63 2.92
N THR A 84 -2.56 -12.88 3.42
CA THR A 84 -2.47 -14.04 2.55
C THR A 84 -3.86 -14.35 2.00
N PRO A 85 -3.97 -15.11 0.90
CA PRO A 85 -5.28 -15.54 0.41
C PRO A 85 -6.11 -16.27 1.45
N ASP A 86 -5.45 -17.05 2.30
CA ASP A 86 -6.12 -17.81 3.34
C ASP A 86 -6.72 -16.87 4.41
N GLU A 87 -5.95 -15.87 4.83
CA GLU A 87 -6.43 -14.85 5.77
C GLU A 87 -7.58 -14.04 5.18
N TRP A 88 -7.48 -13.73 3.89
CA TRP A 88 -8.52 -13.00 3.17
C TRP A 88 -9.86 -13.76 3.20
N GLN A 89 -9.81 -15.08 2.96
CA GLN A 89 -11.01 -15.90 2.96
C GLN A 89 -11.62 -16.06 4.35
N ARG A 90 -10.80 -16.00 5.40
CA ARG A 90 -11.24 -16.19 6.78
C ARG A 90 -11.70 -14.91 7.46
N ARG A 91 -11.49 -13.77 6.85
CA ARG A 91 -11.88 -12.52 7.50
C ARG A 91 -13.40 -12.44 7.71
N PRO A 92 -13.85 -11.77 8.78
CA PRO A 92 -15.29 -11.58 9.00
C PRO A 92 -15.93 -10.80 7.86
N SER A 93 -17.17 -11.14 7.54
CA SER A 93 -17.92 -10.46 6.47
C SER A 93 -18.42 -9.10 6.95
#